data_18ddb20cf2d718069e182cfe67af7618
#
_entry.id   18ddb20cf2d718069e182cfe67af7618
#
_cell.length_a   1.000
_cell.length_b   1.000
_cell.length_c   1.000
_cell.angle_alpha   90.00
_cell.angle_beta   90.00
_cell.angle_gamma   90.00
#
_symmetry.space_group_name_H-M   'P 1'
#
loop_
_entity.id
_entity.type
_entity.pdbx_description
1 polymer ?
#
loop_
_entity_poly.entity_id
_entity_poly.type
_entity_poly.pdbx_seq_one_letter_code
_entity_poly.pdbx_strand_id
1 'polypeptide(L)'
;MEFYVAKIANYLLEPLYILSFFLLILIFLLLFTNFKKLIFFFAKFLLILFLFFGYTPLSNFLLNKIEDFIKPSKYPVQQLKGVVVLGGSFNSGLQSKERNEVLLNSSAERLTKVLEIYNQNPKILILFSGFSGELKLQGWSESDMAKKFFLDQGVRLENLIIENKSRNTFENISYSKDIIKNYKGTWGLITSASHMPRSYFGFKKQGLILEPIVVDYKTGTSPKFWINFNIGNGLSNWSTILHEVVGISYYKITDKI
;
A
#
# COMPACT_ATOMS: atom_id res chain seq x y z
N MET A 1 -9.34 9.98 -16.28
CA MET A 1 -8.67 9.00 -17.18
C MET A 1 -7.51 8.31 -16.49
N GLU A 2 -6.56 9.03 -15.87
CA GLU A 2 -5.38 8.47 -15.18
C GLU A 2 -5.69 7.35 -14.16
N PHE A 3 -6.74 7.52 -13.35
CA PHE A 3 -7.15 6.52 -12.34
C PHE A 3 -7.49 5.15 -12.96
N TYR A 4 -8.23 5.15 -14.08
CA TYR A 4 -8.59 3.91 -14.76
C TYR A 4 -7.38 3.23 -15.42
N VAL A 5 -6.49 4.02 -16.03
CA VAL A 5 -5.24 3.51 -16.63
C VAL A 5 -4.36 2.86 -15.54
N ALA A 6 -4.20 3.51 -14.41
CA ALA A 6 -3.43 2.96 -13.27
C ALA A 6 -4.05 1.64 -12.76
N LYS A 7 -5.37 1.54 -12.70
CA LYS A 7 -6.05 0.29 -12.31
C LYS A 7 -5.80 -0.85 -13.30
N ILE A 8 -5.94 -0.58 -14.60
CA ILE A 8 -5.67 -1.60 -15.63
C ILE A 8 -4.21 -2.03 -15.60
N ALA A 9 -3.27 -1.08 -15.48
CA ALA A 9 -1.85 -1.38 -15.37
C ALA A 9 -1.54 -2.27 -14.16
N ASN A 10 -2.14 -2.00 -12.99
CA ASN A 10 -1.99 -2.84 -11.81
C ASN A 10 -2.47 -4.28 -12.05
N TYR A 11 -3.61 -4.49 -12.71
CA TYR A 11 -4.07 -5.83 -13.05
C TYR A 11 -3.11 -6.56 -13.99
N LEU A 12 -2.59 -5.88 -15.03
CA LEU A 12 -1.67 -6.49 -15.99
C LEU A 12 -0.31 -6.85 -15.38
N LEU A 13 0.10 -6.13 -14.33
CA LEU A 13 1.38 -6.33 -13.65
C LEU A 13 1.30 -7.28 -12.45
N GLU A 14 0.09 -7.74 -12.12
CA GLU A 14 -0.09 -8.67 -10.99
C GLU A 14 0.55 -10.04 -11.33
N PRO A 15 1.53 -10.53 -10.56
CA PRO A 15 2.29 -11.75 -10.88
C PRO A 15 1.40 -12.98 -11.06
N LEU A 16 0.31 -13.07 -10.31
CA LEU A 16 -0.65 -14.18 -10.44
C LEU A 16 -1.35 -14.17 -11.81
N TYR A 17 -1.70 -13.00 -12.32
CA TYR A 17 -2.35 -12.90 -13.65
C TYR A 17 -1.35 -13.19 -14.77
N ILE A 18 -0.08 -12.80 -14.60
CA ILE A 18 1.00 -13.15 -15.55
C ILE A 18 1.14 -14.67 -15.63
N LEU A 19 1.25 -15.36 -14.48
CA LEU A 19 1.31 -16.83 -14.45
C LEU A 19 0.07 -17.48 -15.07
N SER A 20 -1.12 -16.98 -14.73
CA SER A 20 -2.38 -17.50 -15.26
C SER A 20 -2.49 -17.32 -16.78
N PHE A 21 -2.05 -16.18 -17.30
CA PHE A 21 -2.04 -15.91 -18.75
C PHE A 21 -1.16 -16.90 -19.51
N PHE A 22 0.07 -17.12 -19.06
CA PHE A 22 0.96 -18.09 -19.72
C PHE A 22 0.48 -19.53 -19.53
N LEU A 23 -0.18 -19.85 -18.42
CA LEU A 23 -0.82 -21.16 -18.23
C LEU A 23 -1.96 -21.38 -19.24
N LEU A 24 -2.80 -20.37 -19.46
CA LEU A 24 -3.88 -20.45 -20.48
C LEU A 24 -3.30 -20.63 -21.89
N ILE A 25 -2.22 -19.93 -22.24
CA ILE A 25 -1.52 -20.15 -23.52
C ILE A 25 -1.02 -21.58 -23.63
N LEU A 26 -0.40 -22.12 -22.59
CA LEU A 26 0.09 -23.52 -22.58
C LEU A 26 -1.06 -24.50 -22.78
N ILE A 27 -2.17 -24.34 -22.07
CA ILE A 27 -3.38 -25.16 -22.21
C ILE A 27 -3.93 -25.09 -23.65
N PHE A 28 -4.02 -23.89 -24.20
CA PHE A 28 -4.46 -23.69 -25.59
C PHE A 28 -3.57 -24.44 -26.57
N LEU A 29 -2.25 -24.32 -26.44
CA LEU A 29 -1.30 -24.99 -27.30
C LEU A 29 -1.41 -26.53 -27.19
N LEU A 30 -1.63 -27.04 -25.98
CA LEU A 30 -1.81 -28.49 -25.72
C LEU A 30 -3.07 -29.05 -26.35
N LEU A 31 -4.17 -28.31 -26.31
CA LEU A 31 -5.48 -28.77 -26.76
C LEU A 31 -5.71 -28.57 -28.26
N PHE A 32 -5.16 -27.53 -28.86
CA PHE A 32 -5.51 -27.08 -30.20
C PHE A 32 -4.37 -27.15 -31.22
N THR A 33 -3.16 -27.53 -30.79
CA THR A 33 -1.98 -27.57 -31.70
C THR A 33 -1.11 -28.81 -31.49
N ASN A 34 -0.32 -29.14 -32.52
CA ASN A 34 0.67 -30.20 -32.46
C ASN A 34 2.12 -29.64 -32.39
N PHE A 35 2.30 -28.36 -32.02
CA PHE A 35 3.59 -27.69 -31.99
C PHE A 35 4.42 -28.08 -30.75
N LYS A 36 4.89 -29.33 -30.70
CA LYS A 36 5.61 -29.89 -29.54
C LYS A 36 6.72 -28.99 -29.01
N LYS A 37 7.56 -28.43 -29.91
CA LYS A 37 8.67 -27.52 -29.50
C LYS A 37 8.15 -26.28 -28.76
N LEU A 38 7.05 -25.68 -29.22
CA LEU A 38 6.45 -24.50 -28.61
C LEU A 38 5.79 -24.84 -27.27
N ILE A 39 5.11 -25.98 -27.17
CA ILE A 39 4.54 -26.51 -25.92
C ILE A 39 5.64 -26.68 -24.88
N PHE A 40 6.75 -27.37 -25.22
CA PHE A 40 7.87 -27.53 -24.31
C PHE A 40 8.53 -26.20 -23.92
N PHE A 41 8.61 -25.24 -24.83
CA PHE A 41 9.12 -23.91 -24.51
C PHE A 41 8.26 -23.22 -23.46
N PHE A 42 6.94 -23.14 -23.67
CA PHE A 42 6.02 -22.51 -22.72
C PHE A 42 5.95 -23.25 -21.39
N ALA A 43 6.02 -24.57 -21.37
CA ALA A 43 6.05 -25.35 -20.14
C ALA A 43 7.31 -25.04 -19.30
N LYS A 44 8.50 -25.01 -19.94
CA LYS A 44 9.75 -24.62 -19.27
C LYS A 44 9.72 -23.17 -18.80
N PHE A 45 9.22 -22.26 -19.64
CA PHE A 45 9.09 -20.85 -19.30
C PHE A 45 8.19 -20.63 -18.09
N LEU A 46 7.03 -21.28 -18.06
CA LEU A 46 6.09 -21.22 -16.92
C LEU A 46 6.70 -21.78 -15.64
N LEU A 47 7.45 -22.89 -15.74
CA LEU A 47 8.18 -23.45 -14.59
C LEU A 47 9.23 -22.45 -14.07
N ILE A 48 9.98 -21.81 -14.95
CA ILE A 48 10.98 -20.81 -14.56
C ILE A 48 10.29 -19.61 -13.88
N LEU A 49 9.20 -19.11 -14.43
CA LEU A 49 8.44 -18.02 -13.81
C LEU A 49 7.90 -18.42 -12.43
N PHE A 50 7.36 -19.62 -12.30
CA PHE A 50 6.87 -20.14 -11.01
C PHE A 50 7.98 -20.21 -9.97
N LEU A 51 9.15 -20.76 -10.35
CA LEU A 51 10.32 -20.80 -9.47
C LEU A 51 10.85 -19.41 -9.13
N PHE A 52 10.88 -18.50 -10.09
CA PHE A 52 11.31 -17.11 -9.91
C PHE A 52 10.40 -16.36 -8.92
N PHE A 53 9.08 -16.41 -9.13
CA PHE A 53 8.15 -15.75 -8.22
C PHE A 53 8.10 -16.40 -6.84
N GLY A 54 8.26 -17.71 -6.74
CA GLY A 54 8.27 -18.45 -5.49
C GLY A 54 9.57 -18.36 -4.69
N TYR A 55 10.68 -17.93 -5.31
CA TYR A 55 11.97 -17.75 -4.63
C TYR A 55 11.97 -16.51 -3.76
N THR A 56 11.55 -16.66 -2.51
CA THR A 56 11.34 -15.53 -1.58
C THR A 56 12.59 -14.74 -1.19
N PRO A 57 13.83 -15.30 -1.15
CA PRO A 57 15.00 -14.50 -0.81
C PRO A 57 15.23 -13.31 -1.74
N LEU A 58 14.96 -13.47 -3.05
CA LEU A 58 15.10 -12.37 -4.01
C LEU A 58 14.04 -11.29 -3.81
N SER A 59 12.76 -11.71 -3.71
CA SER A 59 11.67 -10.75 -3.48
C SER A 59 11.81 -10.04 -2.13
N ASN A 60 12.22 -10.74 -1.06
CA ASN A 60 12.49 -10.13 0.24
C ASN A 60 13.63 -9.12 0.17
N PHE A 61 14.73 -9.43 -0.55
CA PHE A 61 15.85 -8.50 -0.72
C PHE A 61 15.44 -7.21 -1.42
N LEU A 62 14.68 -7.33 -2.52
CA LEU A 62 14.23 -6.16 -3.28
C LEU A 62 13.21 -5.33 -2.48
N LEU A 63 12.26 -5.98 -1.83
CA LEU A 63 11.26 -5.32 -0.99
C LEU A 63 11.92 -4.60 0.19
N ASN A 64 12.90 -5.23 0.86
CA ASN A 64 13.67 -4.61 1.94
C ASN A 64 14.37 -3.31 1.49
N LYS A 65 14.88 -3.26 0.25
CA LYS A 65 15.48 -2.03 -0.29
C LYS A 65 14.48 -0.89 -0.44
N ILE A 66 13.22 -1.20 -0.75
CA ILE A 66 12.15 -0.21 -0.81
C ILE A 66 11.75 0.21 0.60
N GLU A 67 11.56 -0.74 1.51
CA GLU A 67 11.12 -0.50 2.89
C GLU A 67 12.14 0.29 3.71
N ASP A 68 13.43 0.06 3.48
CA ASP A 68 14.52 0.73 4.17
C ASP A 68 14.94 2.06 3.54
N PHE A 69 14.31 2.47 2.43
CA PHE A 69 14.71 3.66 1.68
C PHE A 69 14.48 4.95 2.47
N ILE A 70 13.35 5.06 3.18
CA ILE A 70 13.06 6.16 4.10
C ILE A 70 13.17 5.63 5.52
N LYS A 71 14.09 6.20 6.28
CA LYS A 71 14.28 5.81 7.68
C LYS A 71 13.22 6.48 8.57
N PRO A 72 12.74 5.78 9.61
CA PRO A 72 11.84 6.38 10.60
C PRO A 72 12.46 7.63 11.23
N SER A 73 11.64 8.65 11.43
CA SER A 73 12.05 9.86 12.14
C SER A 73 12.37 9.57 13.61
N LYS A 74 13.32 10.34 14.14
CA LYS A 74 13.63 10.39 15.58
C LYS A 74 12.90 11.53 16.29
N TYR A 75 12.04 12.26 15.58
CA TYR A 75 11.28 13.35 16.17
C TYR A 75 10.33 12.84 17.26
N PRO A 76 10.30 13.45 18.45
CA PRO A 76 9.46 12.98 19.56
C PRO A 76 7.98 13.08 19.21
N VAL A 77 7.26 11.96 19.26
CA VAL A 77 5.82 11.91 18.92
C VAL A 77 4.96 12.81 19.80
N GLN A 78 5.42 13.09 21.05
CA GLN A 78 4.76 13.99 21.98
C GLN A 78 4.77 15.46 21.53
N GLN A 79 5.70 15.82 20.63
CA GLN A 79 5.83 17.18 20.08
C GLN A 79 5.11 17.35 18.74
N LEU A 80 4.55 16.28 18.19
CA LEU A 80 3.78 16.35 16.97
C LEU A 80 2.46 17.08 17.21
N LYS A 81 2.10 17.98 16.28
CA LYS A 81 0.78 18.60 16.23
C LYS A 81 -0.28 17.62 15.79
N GLY A 82 0.06 16.76 14.85
CA GLY A 82 -0.83 15.74 14.32
C GLY A 82 -0.09 14.69 13.50
N VAL A 83 -0.83 13.67 13.09
CA VAL A 83 -0.36 12.64 12.18
C VAL A 83 -1.32 12.50 11.00
N VAL A 84 -0.74 12.34 9.80
CA VAL A 84 -1.46 11.93 8.59
C VAL A 84 -1.35 10.43 8.48
N VAL A 85 -2.47 9.76 8.37
CA VAL A 85 -2.57 8.31 8.17
C VAL A 85 -3.15 8.06 6.80
N LEU A 86 -2.39 7.40 5.94
CA LEU A 86 -2.88 7.06 4.60
C LEU A 86 -3.72 5.79 4.63
N GLY A 87 -4.81 5.78 3.85
CA GLY A 87 -5.69 4.64 3.66
C GLY A 87 -4.97 3.39 3.14
N GLY A 88 -5.72 2.31 2.98
CA GLY A 88 -5.22 1.00 2.54
C GLY A 88 -5.08 -0.03 3.66
N SER A 89 -5.72 0.20 4.82
CA SER A 89 -5.69 -0.72 5.98
C SER A 89 -6.98 -1.51 6.16
N PHE A 90 -7.94 -1.37 5.26
CA PHE A 90 -9.25 -2.00 5.35
C PHE A 90 -9.47 -3.03 4.25
N ASN A 91 -10.28 -4.03 4.56
CA ASN A 91 -10.83 -4.98 3.61
C ASN A 91 -12.08 -4.41 2.93
N SER A 92 -12.92 -5.29 2.38
CA SER A 92 -14.14 -4.93 1.66
C SER A 92 -15.10 -4.06 2.47
N GLY A 93 -15.39 -2.86 1.96
CA GLY A 93 -16.39 -1.98 2.53
C GLY A 93 -17.81 -2.57 2.48
N LEU A 94 -18.11 -3.40 1.48
CA LEU A 94 -19.38 -4.12 1.38
C LEU A 94 -19.54 -5.10 2.55
N GLN A 95 -18.54 -5.96 2.76
CA GLN A 95 -18.56 -6.93 3.86
C GLN A 95 -18.61 -6.24 5.23
N SER A 96 -17.84 -5.15 5.40
CA SER A 96 -17.86 -4.36 6.63
C SER A 96 -19.25 -3.79 6.92
N LYS A 97 -19.93 -3.26 5.90
CA LYS A 97 -21.29 -2.73 6.02
C LYS A 97 -22.32 -3.82 6.34
N GLU A 98 -22.23 -4.96 5.64
CA GLU A 98 -23.17 -6.08 5.83
C GLU A 98 -23.07 -6.70 7.22
N ARG A 99 -21.84 -6.76 7.77
CA ARG A 99 -21.59 -7.30 9.11
C ARG A 99 -21.64 -6.24 10.21
N ASN A 100 -21.79 -4.99 9.85
CA ASN A 100 -21.70 -3.82 10.75
C ASN A 100 -20.40 -3.81 11.60
N GLU A 101 -19.31 -4.30 11.02
CA GLU A 101 -18.01 -4.45 11.67
C GLU A 101 -16.89 -3.97 10.75
N VAL A 102 -15.88 -3.30 11.30
CA VAL A 102 -14.71 -2.84 10.53
C VAL A 102 -13.75 -4.00 10.30
N LEU A 103 -13.58 -4.40 9.06
CA LEU A 103 -12.66 -5.48 8.66
C LEU A 103 -11.30 -4.91 8.26
N LEU A 104 -10.28 -5.24 9.04
CA LEU A 104 -8.90 -4.82 8.79
C LEU A 104 -8.18 -5.81 7.88
N ASN A 105 -7.22 -5.32 7.11
CA ASN A 105 -6.33 -6.14 6.29
C ASN A 105 -4.91 -6.24 6.91
N SER A 106 -3.96 -6.79 6.17
CA SER A 106 -2.58 -6.99 6.63
C SER A 106 -1.80 -5.70 6.91
N SER A 107 -2.32 -4.52 6.55
CA SER A 107 -1.71 -3.20 6.82
C SER A 107 -2.33 -2.48 8.02
N ALA A 108 -3.02 -3.21 8.90
CA ALA A 108 -3.64 -2.67 10.12
C ALA A 108 -2.66 -1.96 11.06
N GLU A 109 -1.36 -2.23 10.95
CA GLU A 109 -0.32 -1.55 11.73
C GLU A 109 -0.33 -0.03 11.58
N ARG A 110 -0.80 0.50 10.45
CA ARG A 110 -0.99 1.95 10.29
C ARG A 110 -1.97 2.50 11.32
N LEU A 111 -3.04 1.77 11.60
CA LEU A 111 -4.09 2.19 12.54
C LEU A 111 -3.67 1.97 13.99
N THR A 112 -3.06 0.82 14.30
CA THR A 112 -2.58 0.51 15.66
C THR A 112 -1.47 1.47 16.09
N LYS A 113 -0.59 1.90 15.17
CA LYS A 113 0.41 2.93 15.46
C LYS A 113 -0.20 4.28 15.81
N VAL A 114 -1.31 4.65 15.19
CA VAL A 114 -2.05 5.86 15.57
C VAL A 114 -2.55 5.76 17.00
N LEU A 115 -3.12 4.62 17.40
CA LEU A 115 -3.60 4.41 18.77
C LEU A 115 -2.47 4.45 19.78
N GLU A 116 -1.31 3.85 19.47
CA GLU A 116 -0.10 3.94 20.29
C GLU A 116 0.32 5.41 20.53
N ILE A 117 0.35 6.21 19.45
CA ILE A 117 0.70 7.63 19.52
C ILE A 117 -0.36 8.43 20.26
N TYR A 118 -1.64 8.16 20.02
CA TYR A 118 -2.75 8.83 20.70
C TYR A 118 -2.72 8.58 22.21
N ASN A 119 -2.40 7.35 22.64
CA ASN A 119 -2.24 7.01 24.06
C ASN A 119 -1.08 7.78 24.72
N GLN A 120 -0.01 8.09 23.97
CA GLN A 120 1.13 8.89 24.45
C GLN A 120 0.83 10.40 24.41
N ASN A 121 -0.01 10.85 23.50
CA ASN A 121 -0.39 12.25 23.30
C ASN A 121 -1.88 12.36 22.95
N PRO A 122 -2.80 12.37 23.96
CA PRO A 122 -4.25 12.43 23.73
C PRO A 122 -4.75 13.75 23.12
N LYS A 123 -3.86 14.73 22.92
CA LYS A 123 -4.18 16.02 22.25
C LYS A 123 -3.78 16.04 20.78
N ILE A 124 -3.14 14.98 20.28
CA ILE A 124 -2.69 14.91 18.90
C ILE A 124 -3.88 14.92 17.93
N LEU A 125 -3.73 15.61 16.82
CA LEU A 125 -4.70 15.55 15.71
C LEU A 125 -4.40 14.34 14.83
N ILE A 126 -5.43 13.62 14.44
CA ILE A 126 -5.35 12.46 13.55
C ILE A 126 -6.08 12.82 12.26
N LEU A 127 -5.33 12.97 11.17
CA LEU A 127 -5.87 13.15 9.83
C LEU A 127 -5.82 11.80 9.10
N PHE A 128 -6.95 11.14 8.96
CA PHE A 128 -7.05 10.00 8.07
C PHE A 128 -7.35 10.49 6.65
N SER A 129 -6.54 10.06 5.67
CA SER A 129 -6.71 10.42 4.27
C SER A 129 -6.85 9.17 3.41
N GLY A 130 -8.04 9.01 2.83
CA GLY A 130 -8.39 7.87 1.98
C GLY A 130 -9.90 7.67 1.91
N PHE A 131 -10.48 7.83 0.71
CA PHE A 131 -11.91 7.58 0.52
C PHE A 131 -12.17 6.18 -0.03
N SER A 132 -11.78 5.91 -1.27
CA SER A 132 -11.93 4.61 -1.90
C SER A 132 -11.04 4.46 -3.12
N GLY A 133 -10.28 3.38 -3.17
CA GLY A 133 -9.57 2.97 -4.38
C GLY A 133 -10.44 2.17 -5.36
N GLU A 134 -11.72 1.94 -5.10
CA GLU A 134 -12.61 1.16 -5.96
C GLU A 134 -13.10 1.97 -7.18
N LEU A 135 -13.39 1.27 -8.29
CA LEU A 135 -14.00 1.89 -9.47
C LEU A 135 -15.40 2.41 -9.16
N LYS A 136 -16.15 1.63 -8.38
CA LYS A 136 -17.47 1.99 -7.85
C LYS A 136 -17.53 1.56 -6.40
N LEU A 137 -17.76 2.50 -5.50
CA LEU A 137 -17.86 2.22 -4.08
C LEU A 137 -19.04 1.27 -3.81
N GLN A 138 -18.75 0.19 -3.09
CA GLN A 138 -19.74 -0.73 -2.56
C GLN A 138 -19.59 -0.80 -1.04
N GLY A 139 -20.66 -0.49 -0.31
CA GLY A 139 -20.65 -0.50 1.15
C GLY A 139 -20.06 0.75 1.78
N TRP A 140 -19.28 0.59 2.84
CA TRP A 140 -18.58 1.67 3.52
C TRP A 140 -17.30 2.07 2.77
N SER A 141 -17.00 3.37 2.73
CA SER A 141 -15.70 3.86 2.28
C SER A 141 -14.61 3.58 3.32
N GLU A 142 -13.33 3.68 2.92
CA GLU A 142 -12.23 3.59 3.90
C GLU A 142 -12.32 4.70 4.97
N SER A 143 -12.79 5.88 4.59
CA SER A 143 -13.01 6.99 5.52
C SER A 143 -14.15 6.71 6.52
N ASP A 144 -15.23 6.03 6.11
CA ASP A 144 -16.29 5.59 7.04
C ASP A 144 -15.76 4.55 8.02
N MET A 145 -15.02 3.56 7.51
CA MET A 145 -14.40 2.51 8.32
C MET A 145 -13.37 3.07 9.29
N ALA A 146 -12.53 4.02 8.85
CA ALA A 146 -11.54 4.67 9.71
C ALA A 146 -12.21 5.48 10.82
N LYS A 147 -13.23 6.26 10.49
CA LYS A 147 -14.00 7.02 11.48
C LYS A 147 -14.60 6.10 12.53
N LYS A 148 -15.29 5.03 12.10
CA LYS A 148 -15.86 4.05 13.02
C LYS A 148 -14.77 3.39 13.88
N PHE A 149 -13.68 2.90 13.27
CA PHE A 149 -12.58 2.27 13.97
C PHE A 149 -12.02 3.17 15.08
N PHE A 150 -11.61 4.39 14.75
CA PHE A 150 -10.98 5.27 15.74
C PHE A 150 -11.93 5.67 16.86
N LEU A 151 -13.20 5.93 16.56
CA LEU A 151 -14.20 6.25 17.60
C LEU A 151 -14.46 5.04 18.51
N ASP A 152 -14.60 3.84 17.95
CA ASP A 152 -14.78 2.60 18.72
C ASP A 152 -13.56 2.28 19.61
N GLN A 153 -12.35 2.72 19.21
CA GLN A 153 -11.11 2.61 20.00
C GLN A 153 -10.90 3.77 20.99
N GLY A 154 -11.88 4.65 21.18
CA GLY A 154 -11.85 5.73 22.17
C GLY A 154 -11.11 7.00 21.74
N VAL A 155 -10.76 7.15 20.46
CA VAL A 155 -10.28 8.44 19.93
C VAL A 155 -11.42 9.45 19.94
N ARG A 156 -11.18 10.64 20.52
CA ARG A 156 -12.21 11.69 20.57
C ARG A 156 -12.47 12.27 19.19
N LEU A 157 -13.72 12.56 18.91
CA LEU A 157 -14.12 13.13 17.62
C LEU A 157 -13.41 14.47 17.31
N GLU A 158 -13.12 15.27 18.32
CA GLU A 158 -12.39 16.55 18.19
C GLU A 158 -10.94 16.40 17.74
N ASN A 159 -10.35 15.21 17.94
CA ASN A 159 -9.00 14.88 17.51
C ASN A 159 -8.96 14.25 16.10
N LEU A 160 -10.11 13.87 15.55
CA LEU A 160 -10.20 13.09 14.32
C LEU A 160 -10.67 13.97 13.14
N ILE A 161 -9.80 14.06 12.14
CA ILE A 161 -10.08 14.74 10.87
C ILE A 161 -10.15 13.65 9.79
N ILE A 162 -11.25 13.62 9.04
CA ILE A 162 -11.48 12.62 7.99
C ILE A 162 -11.47 13.32 6.62
N GLU A 163 -10.49 12.99 5.80
CA GLU A 163 -10.47 13.32 4.38
C GLU A 163 -11.14 12.16 3.61
N ASN A 164 -12.23 12.47 2.91
CA ASN A 164 -13.13 11.49 2.32
C ASN A 164 -13.39 11.70 0.81
N LYS A 165 -12.41 12.24 0.08
CA LYS A 165 -12.53 12.52 -1.37
C LYS A 165 -11.49 11.81 -2.21
N SER A 166 -10.33 11.50 -1.64
CA SER A 166 -9.18 10.97 -2.36
C SER A 166 -9.40 9.54 -2.86
N ARG A 167 -8.96 9.28 -4.10
CA ARG A 167 -9.07 7.98 -4.78
C ARG A 167 -7.71 7.36 -5.11
N ASN A 168 -6.63 8.09 -4.88
CA ASN A 168 -5.26 7.68 -5.13
C ASN A 168 -4.29 8.47 -4.23
N THR A 169 -3.03 8.04 -4.18
CA THR A 169 -2.02 8.66 -3.31
C THR A 169 -1.77 10.13 -3.62
N PHE A 170 -1.83 10.56 -4.87
CA PHE A 170 -1.64 11.97 -5.21
C PHE A 170 -2.76 12.85 -4.66
N GLU A 171 -4.01 12.38 -4.73
CA GLU A 171 -5.16 13.07 -4.16
C GLU A 171 -5.09 13.08 -2.62
N ASN A 172 -4.65 11.96 -1.99
CA ASN A 172 -4.39 11.92 -0.55
C ASN A 172 -3.43 13.04 -0.14
N ILE A 173 -2.32 13.19 -0.85
CA ILE A 173 -1.32 14.21 -0.59
C ILE A 173 -1.92 15.62 -0.74
N SER A 174 -2.61 15.87 -1.85
CA SER A 174 -3.15 17.20 -2.17
C SER A 174 -4.22 17.63 -1.17
N TYR A 175 -5.17 16.75 -0.84
CA TYR A 175 -6.23 17.08 0.12
C TYR A 175 -5.71 17.15 1.56
N SER A 176 -4.75 16.29 1.94
CA SER A 176 -4.10 16.40 3.25
C SER A 176 -3.37 17.71 3.41
N LYS A 177 -2.63 18.17 2.37
CA LYS A 177 -1.97 19.47 2.35
C LYS A 177 -2.96 20.61 2.62
N ASP A 178 -4.10 20.61 1.93
CA ASP A 178 -5.12 21.64 2.08
C ASP A 178 -5.69 21.71 3.49
N ILE A 179 -5.75 20.58 4.19
CA ILE A 179 -6.17 20.51 5.59
C ILE A 179 -5.06 20.99 6.51
N ILE A 180 -3.84 20.42 6.37
CA ILE A 180 -2.70 20.68 7.27
C ILE A 180 -2.29 22.15 7.29
N LYS A 181 -2.37 22.85 6.16
CA LYS A 181 -1.97 24.28 6.07
C LYS A 181 -2.71 25.18 7.08
N ASN A 182 -3.85 24.75 7.60
CA ASN A 182 -4.61 25.48 8.59
C ASN A 182 -4.10 25.27 10.02
N TYR A 183 -3.10 24.40 10.24
CA TYR A 183 -2.57 24.06 11.54
C TYR A 183 -1.08 24.35 11.62
N LYS A 184 -0.66 25.09 12.64
CA LYS A 184 0.78 25.33 12.92
C LYS A 184 1.36 24.14 13.69
N GLY A 185 2.55 23.70 13.33
CA GLY A 185 3.30 22.63 14.01
C GLY A 185 3.76 21.51 13.08
N THR A 186 4.56 20.62 13.62
CA THR A 186 5.12 19.47 12.91
C THR A 186 4.10 18.33 12.83
N TRP A 187 3.99 17.70 11.67
CA TRP A 187 3.11 16.57 11.43
C TRP A 187 3.90 15.32 11.10
N GLY A 188 3.41 14.16 11.56
CA GLY A 188 3.93 12.86 11.18
C GLY A 188 3.18 12.27 9.97
N LEU A 189 3.85 11.42 9.21
CA LEU A 189 3.26 10.62 8.13
C LEU A 189 3.31 9.15 8.50
N ILE A 190 2.15 8.51 8.64
CA ILE A 190 2.02 7.09 8.93
C ILE A 190 1.56 6.36 7.67
N THR A 191 2.36 5.43 7.19
CA THR A 191 2.01 4.50 6.11
C THR A 191 2.94 3.28 6.14
N SER A 192 2.63 2.25 5.34
CA SER A 192 3.46 1.04 5.21
C SER A 192 4.86 1.37 4.70
N ALA A 193 5.86 0.64 5.17
CA ALA A 193 7.26 0.83 4.82
C ALA A 193 7.50 0.84 3.30
N SER A 194 6.88 -0.09 2.57
CA SER A 194 6.96 -0.15 1.11
C SER A 194 6.35 1.08 0.42
N HIS A 195 5.29 1.66 0.99
CA HIS A 195 4.59 2.82 0.45
C HIS A 195 5.20 4.17 0.86
N MET A 196 6.01 4.18 1.91
CA MET A 196 6.60 5.40 2.48
C MET A 196 7.39 6.23 1.45
N PRO A 197 8.27 5.66 0.60
CA PRO A 197 9.04 6.46 -0.35
C PRO A 197 8.15 7.30 -1.29
N ARG A 198 7.16 6.70 -1.91
CA ARG A 198 6.26 7.39 -2.86
C ARG A 198 5.44 8.48 -2.18
N SER A 199 4.94 8.19 -1.00
CA SER A 199 4.14 9.15 -0.21
C SER A 199 4.99 10.30 0.30
N TYR A 200 6.14 10.02 0.91
CA TYR A 200 7.04 11.02 1.47
C TYR A 200 7.54 12.03 0.42
N PHE A 201 8.02 11.53 -0.72
CA PHE A 201 8.46 12.41 -1.80
C PHE A 201 7.31 13.21 -2.41
N GLY A 202 6.13 12.64 -2.51
CA GLY A 202 4.96 13.37 -2.97
C GLY A 202 4.56 14.52 -2.04
N PHE A 203 4.57 14.31 -0.71
CA PHE A 203 4.36 15.40 0.25
C PHE A 203 5.45 16.46 0.15
N LYS A 204 6.72 16.03 0.10
CA LYS A 204 7.88 16.92 -0.03
C LYS A 204 7.81 17.77 -1.31
N LYS A 205 7.43 17.18 -2.44
CA LYS A 205 7.24 17.90 -3.72
C LYS A 205 6.16 18.98 -3.61
N GLN A 206 5.13 18.74 -2.83
CA GLN A 206 4.08 19.73 -2.59
C GLN A 206 4.41 20.74 -1.48
N GLY A 207 5.64 20.74 -0.98
CA GLY A 207 6.13 21.69 0.01
C GLY A 207 5.78 21.34 1.46
N LEU A 208 5.35 20.10 1.74
CA LEU A 208 5.11 19.59 3.08
C LEU A 208 6.21 18.61 3.49
N ILE A 209 6.93 18.96 4.55
CA ILE A 209 7.90 18.04 5.16
C ILE A 209 7.24 17.43 6.38
N LEU A 210 6.92 16.14 6.29
CA LEU A 210 6.31 15.36 7.36
C LEU A 210 7.34 14.43 7.97
N GLU A 211 7.24 14.16 9.28
CA GLU A 211 8.09 13.20 9.98
C GLU A 211 7.67 11.77 9.64
N PRO A 212 8.51 10.94 8.98
CA PRO A 212 8.11 9.59 8.58
C PRO A 212 7.99 8.67 9.82
N ILE A 213 6.80 8.13 10.00
CA ILE A 213 6.48 7.12 11.01
C ILE A 213 6.18 5.83 10.24
N VAL A 214 7.24 5.07 10.00
CA VAL A 214 7.21 3.89 9.14
C VAL A 214 6.70 2.68 9.90
N VAL A 215 5.74 1.97 9.35
CA VAL A 215 5.12 0.77 9.94
C VAL A 215 4.90 -0.31 8.87
N ASP A 216 4.36 -1.45 9.26
CA ASP A 216 3.94 -2.50 8.33
C ASP A 216 5.10 -2.97 7.43
N TYR A 217 6.24 -3.29 8.08
CA TYR A 217 7.37 -3.92 7.40
C TYR A 217 7.03 -5.38 7.06
N LYS A 218 7.20 -5.77 5.81
CA LYS A 218 7.03 -7.16 5.36
C LYS A 218 8.33 -7.93 5.41
N THR A 219 9.46 -7.23 5.52
CA THR A 219 10.79 -7.84 5.52
C THR A 219 11.56 -7.52 6.80
N GLY A 220 12.51 -8.39 7.16
CA GLY A 220 13.43 -8.12 8.27
C GLY A 220 14.62 -7.26 7.83
N THR A 221 15.37 -6.75 8.80
CA THR A 221 16.53 -5.86 8.58
C THR A 221 17.72 -6.51 7.87
N SER A 222 17.78 -7.85 7.85
CA SER A 222 18.86 -8.61 7.25
C SER A 222 18.33 -9.66 6.30
N PRO A 223 18.41 -9.44 4.99
CA PRO A 223 17.98 -10.43 4.01
C PRO A 223 18.83 -11.70 4.15
N LYS A 224 18.18 -12.84 4.30
CA LYS A 224 18.84 -14.14 4.39
C LYS A 224 18.77 -14.84 3.05
N PHE A 225 19.91 -15.02 2.41
CA PHE A 225 20.04 -15.73 1.13
C PHE A 225 20.23 -17.22 1.37
N TRP A 226 19.16 -17.93 1.70
CA TRP A 226 19.12 -19.39 1.69
C TRP A 226 18.02 -19.87 0.75
N ILE A 227 18.01 -21.15 0.46
CA ILE A 227 16.95 -21.74 -0.34
C ILE A 227 15.65 -21.69 0.48
N ASN A 228 14.77 -20.77 0.09
CA ASN A 228 13.44 -20.66 0.65
C ASN A 228 12.44 -20.42 -0.49
N PHE A 229 11.47 -21.29 -0.59
CA PHE A 229 10.45 -21.26 -1.61
C PHE A 229 9.08 -21.17 -0.96
N ASN A 230 8.35 -20.10 -1.25
CA ASN A 230 6.95 -19.92 -0.87
C ASN A 230 6.26 -19.07 -1.93
N ILE A 231 5.45 -19.72 -2.78
CA ILE A 231 4.81 -19.05 -3.91
C ILE A 231 3.83 -17.96 -3.45
N GLY A 232 3.05 -18.18 -2.38
CA GLY A 232 2.09 -17.20 -1.87
C GLY A 232 2.79 -15.91 -1.41
N ASN A 233 3.80 -16.05 -0.53
CA ASN A 233 4.58 -14.89 -0.06
C ASN A 233 5.37 -14.24 -1.20
N GLY A 234 5.92 -15.04 -2.10
CA GLY A 234 6.65 -14.54 -3.26
C GLY A 234 5.78 -13.67 -4.16
N LEU A 235 4.60 -14.17 -4.54
CA LEU A 235 3.64 -13.41 -5.35
C LEU A 235 3.23 -12.11 -4.65
N SER A 236 2.92 -12.14 -3.35
CA SER A 236 2.56 -10.95 -2.57
C SER A 236 3.68 -9.91 -2.54
N ASN A 237 4.92 -10.32 -2.32
CA ASN A 237 6.08 -9.43 -2.33
C ASN A 237 6.30 -8.81 -3.71
N TRP A 238 6.26 -9.62 -4.77
CA TRP A 238 6.42 -9.12 -6.14
C TRP A 238 5.31 -8.17 -6.55
N SER A 239 4.05 -8.45 -6.16
CA SER A 239 2.93 -7.53 -6.35
C SER A 239 3.22 -6.16 -5.70
N THR A 240 3.66 -6.16 -4.45
CA THR A 240 4.03 -4.93 -3.72
C THR A 240 5.19 -4.19 -4.41
N ILE A 241 6.27 -4.92 -4.79
CA ILE A 241 7.43 -4.34 -5.47
C ILE A 241 7.02 -3.67 -6.78
N LEU A 242 6.30 -4.41 -7.63
CA LEU A 242 5.86 -3.90 -8.94
C LEU A 242 4.95 -2.68 -8.78
N HIS A 243 4.00 -2.74 -7.85
CA HIS A 243 3.11 -1.62 -7.56
C HIS A 243 3.88 -0.35 -7.16
N GLU A 244 4.85 -0.45 -6.25
CA GLU A 244 5.59 0.73 -5.79
C GLU A 244 6.62 1.21 -6.82
N VAL A 245 7.33 0.31 -7.51
CA VAL A 245 8.28 0.70 -8.57
C VAL A 245 7.58 1.40 -9.71
N VAL A 246 6.45 0.86 -10.18
CA VAL A 246 5.64 1.49 -11.24
C VAL A 246 5.02 2.79 -10.75
N GLY A 247 4.50 2.82 -9.53
CA GLY A 247 3.93 4.02 -8.93
C GLY A 247 4.95 5.16 -8.78
N ILE A 248 6.16 4.87 -8.29
CA ILE A 248 7.26 5.84 -8.18
C ILE A 248 7.69 6.33 -9.57
N SER A 249 7.87 5.39 -10.52
CA SER A 249 8.27 5.73 -11.89
C SER A 249 7.24 6.64 -12.57
N TYR A 250 5.95 6.30 -12.45
CA TYR A 250 4.86 7.12 -12.95
C TYR A 250 4.85 8.52 -12.34
N TYR A 251 5.03 8.63 -11.00
CA TYR A 251 5.05 9.92 -10.31
C TYR A 251 6.26 10.77 -10.72
N LYS A 252 7.42 10.14 -10.97
CA LYS A 252 8.59 10.83 -11.52
C LYS A 252 8.34 11.40 -12.91
N ILE A 253 7.80 10.57 -13.82
CA ILE A 253 7.52 10.97 -15.21
C ILE A 253 6.48 12.10 -15.26
N THR A 254 5.50 12.08 -14.35
CA THR A 254 4.42 13.08 -14.30
C THR A 254 4.69 14.24 -13.35
N ASP A 255 5.94 14.40 -12.88
CA ASP A 255 6.40 15.49 -11.99
C ASP A 255 5.59 15.60 -10.68
N LYS A 256 5.14 14.46 -10.12
CA LYS A 256 4.41 14.38 -8.86
C LYS A 256 5.31 14.13 -7.64
N ILE A 257 6.57 13.71 -7.87
CA ILE A 257 7.64 13.53 -6.87
C ILE A 257 8.98 13.98 -7.42
#